data_93c117da1d5dcd8fb496cd743df82c79
#
_entry.id   93c117da1d5dcd8fb496cd743df82c79
#
_cell.length_a   1.000
_cell.length_b   1.000
_cell.length_c   1.000
_cell.angle_alpha   90.00
_cell.angle_beta   90.00
_cell.angle_gamma   90.00
#
_symmetry.space_group_name_H-M   'P 1'
#
loop_
_entity.id
_entity.type
_entity.pdbx_description
1 polymer ?
#
loop_
_entity_poly.entity_id
_entity_poly.type
_entity_poly.pdbx_seq_one_letter_code
_entity_poly.pdbx_strand_id
1 'polypeptide(L)'
;MPFKKLVEGPDVSGPDYEPVPDYLRIFSWENDLLPPIGKEALPENVILLGHIPVDKLVSRTKKVTDPLLGVITSWKQDEYDSTTWTVKAYTKMFEKFFYKEPSDFVNNEPELTILCDRVVLDEHDYMSNSSITPITATIKNVDSTPAYPKFQEFDTEEDYLTRCGWSEYLDVIKDKETLNHRPLWWCFLKNEVLKKKKIQDNDIRMILCTDPVFTRIGAMFDQDQNSKMKNMTETRAAQVGWTPFFGGLDQRMRRLEKIENAQFVEMDWTRFDGTIPKALFWRIRQIRFFFLAPRYKTAANKELFDWYTKNLLEKVILLPTGEVCQIKRGNPSGQFSTTVDNNMCNVWLTTFEIAWLHRKQKGRLPTPTELRRNLKYICYGDDRLLAVSKDFVAYEPDIVVKMYADVFGMWVKPENVKVRDSLVGLSFCGMTIIKNSSNRYVGVPNVNKILSTLSTPTKRLPNIEALWGKLISLRILCENADPDVRDYLDKQVHCVEEYAAAEDIQLPEVGPDFFQKIW
;
A
#
# COMPACT_ATOMS: atom_id res chain seq x y z
N MET A 1 7.67 23.30 -17.34
CA MET A 1 7.81 24.00 -16.05
C MET A 1 8.97 23.39 -15.29
N PRO A 2 9.98 24.17 -14.83
CA PRO A 2 11.10 23.62 -14.09
C PRO A 2 10.65 22.96 -12.78
N PHE A 3 11.30 21.88 -12.39
CA PHE A 3 10.96 21.12 -11.17
C PHE A 3 10.86 22.02 -9.93
N LYS A 4 11.83 22.93 -9.74
CA LYS A 4 11.83 23.86 -8.62
C LYS A 4 10.53 24.65 -8.48
N LYS A 5 9.93 25.11 -9.59
CA LYS A 5 8.64 25.81 -9.58
C LYS A 5 7.44 24.91 -9.25
N LEU A 6 7.53 23.61 -9.52
CA LEU A 6 6.46 22.67 -9.20
C LEU A 6 6.40 22.37 -7.72
N VAL A 7 7.58 22.26 -7.08
CA VAL A 7 7.67 21.95 -5.64
C VAL A 7 7.42 23.18 -4.76
N GLU A 8 7.60 24.39 -5.30
CA GLU A 8 7.22 25.66 -4.65
C GLU A 8 5.72 25.95 -4.78
N GLY A 9 4.90 24.94 -5.00
CA GLY A 9 3.45 25.05 -5.12
C GLY A 9 2.76 25.59 -3.87
N PRO A 10 1.43 25.69 -3.87
CA PRO A 10 0.70 26.31 -2.78
C PRO A 10 1.10 25.73 -1.44
N ASP A 11 1.21 26.61 -0.44
CA ASP A 11 1.55 26.23 0.92
C ASP A 11 0.53 25.21 1.44
N VAL A 12 0.97 23.95 1.53
CA VAL A 12 0.16 22.84 2.02
C VAL A 12 0.20 22.78 3.56
N SER A 13 0.93 23.68 4.21
CA SER A 13 1.11 23.74 5.67
C SER A 13 0.19 24.75 6.36
N GLY A 14 -0.53 25.59 5.61
CA GLY A 14 -1.43 26.59 6.15
C GLY A 14 -2.67 26.01 6.85
N PRO A 15 -3.32 26.81 7.72
CA PRO A 15 -4.58 26.39 8.31
C PRO A 15 -5.64 26.26 7.20
N ASP A 16 -6.03 25.03 6.94
CA ASP A 16 -6.97 24.70 5.88
C ASP A 16 -8.40 24.89 6.36
N TYR A 17 -8.85 26.11 6.37
CA TYR A 17 -10.28 26.43 6.44
C TYR A 17 -10.85 26.53 5.04
N GLU A 18 -10.77 25.43 4.29
CA GLU A 18 -11.58 25.36 3.10
C GLU A 18 -13.05 25.24 3.49
N PRO A 19 -13.92 25.98 2.80
CA PRO A 19 -15.33 25.84 3.06
C PRO A 19 -15.74 24.39 2.82
N VAL A 20 -16.39 23.80 3.81
CA VAL A 20 -17.01 22.48 3.68
C VAL A 20 -17.92 22.54 2.45
N PRO A 21 -17.81 21.61 1.50
CA PRO A 21 -18.67 21.57 0.32
C PRO A 21 -20.14 21.65 0.72
N ASP A 22 -20.97 22.29 -0.11
CA ASP A 22 -22.38 22.52 0.23
C ASP A 22 -23.14 21.22 0.52
N TYR A 23 -22.79 20.11 -0.14
CA TYR A 23 -23.41 18.81 0.14
C TYR A 23 -22.98 18.23 1.50
N LEU A 24 -21.89 18.72 2.10
CA LEU A 24 -21.47 18.38 3.47
C LEU A 24 -22.06 19.33 4.52
N ARG A 25 -22.62 20.48 4.10
CA ARG A 25 -23.23 21.46 5.03
C ARG A 25 -24.61 21.08 5.53
N ILE A 26 -25.25 20.08 4.91
CA ILE A 26 -26.53 19.55 5.38
C ILE A 26 -26.39 18.67 6.62
N PHE A 27 -25.19 18.53 7.15
CA PHE A 27 -24.95 17.71 8.33
C PHE A 27 -25.23 18.53 9.59
N SER A 28 -26.32 18.25 10.24
CA SER A 28 -26.54 18.65 11.62
C SER A 28 -26.02 17.54 12.53
N TRP A 29 -25.17 17.93 13.45
CA TRP A 29 -24.79 17.07 14.55
C TRP A 29 -25.94 17.06 15.55
N GLU A 30 -26.78 16.02 15.51
CA GLU A 30 -27.83 15.84 16.49
C GLU A 30 -27.28 15.07 17.67
N ASN A 31 -27.28 15.69 18.86
CA ASN A 31 -26.74 15.11 20.08
C ASN A 31 -27.43 13.79 20.50
N ASP A 32 -28.68 13.61 20.11
CA ASP A 32 -29.47 12.42 20.48
C ASP A 32 -29.16 11.20 19.61
N LEU A 33 -28.44 11.38 18.50
CA LEU A 33 -27.92 10.34 17.61
C LEU A 33 -26.41 10.30 17.70
N LEU A 34 -25.86 10.34 18.93
CA LEU A 34 -24.44 10.24 19.12
C LEU A 34 -23.95 9.00 18.40
N PRO A 35 -23.07 9.20 17.40
CA PRO A 35 -22.46 8.09 16.72
C PRO A 35 -21.76 7.19 17.74
N PRO A 36 -21.68 5.89 17.48
CA PRO A 36 -20.92 4.97 18.31
C PRO A 36 -19.47 5.43 18.55
N ILE A 37 -18.95 6.32 17.66
CA ILE A 37 -17.66 6.97 17.82
C ILE A 37 -17.93 8.38 18.38
N GLY A 38 -17.82 8.56 19.67
CA GLY A 38 -17.99 9.87 20.31
C GLY A 38 -16.83 10.83 19.99
N LYS A 39 -17.07 12.14 20.14
CA LYS A 39 -16.03 13.18 19.94
C LYS A 39 -14.75 12.92 20.75
N GLU A 40 -14.90 12.40 21.96
CA GLU A 40 -13.79 12.16 22.89
C GLU A 40 -12.90 10.98 22.48
N ALA A 41 -13.37 10.14 21.56
CA ALA A 41 -12.65 8.96 21.10
C ALA A 41 -11.76 9.24 19.90
N LEU A 42 -11.82 10.43 19.29
CA LEU A 42 -11.03 10.78 18.11
C LEU A 42 -9.70 11.43 18.51
N PRO A 43 -8.59 11.08 17.84
CA PRO A 43 -7.31 11.77 18.01
C PRO A 43 -7.40 13.26 17.64
N GLU A 44 -6.51 14.08 18.19
CA GLU A 44 -6.49 15.53 17.97
C GLU A 44 -6.37 15.96 16.51
N ASN A 45 -5.74 15.15 15.68
CA ASN A 45 -5.54 15.41 14.25
C ASN A 45 -6.75 15.06 13.39
N VAL A 46 -7.82 14.53 13.98
CA VAL A 46 -9.07 14.19 13.29
C VAL A 46 -10.11 15.24 13.58
N ILE A 47 -10.62 15.88 12.53
CA ILE A 47 -11.65 16.91 12.62
C ILE A 47 -13.00 16.28 12.31
N LEU A 48 -13.95 16.38 13.23
CA LEU A 48 -15.32 15.94 13.00
C LEU A 48 -16.09 17.05 12.30
N LEU A 49 -16.55 16.81 11.07
CA LEU A 49 -17.27 17.78 10.25
C LEU A 49 -18.78 17.68 10.43
N GLY A 50 -19.32 16.49 10.61
CA GLY A 50 -20.75 16.29 10.71
C GLY A 50 -21.17 14.83 10.61
N HIS A 51 -22.42 14.60 10.25
CA HIS A 51 -23.02 13.28 10.17
C HIS A 51 -23.92 13.16 8.94
N ILE A 52 -23.77 12.04 8.19
CA ILE A 52 -24.68 11.65 7.11
C ILE A 52 -25.48 10.44 7.59
N PRO A 53 -26.81 10.43 7.45
CA PRO A 53 -27.56 9.19 7.64
C PRO A 53 -27.13 8.15 6.60
N VAL A 54 -26.57 7.05 7.05
CA VAL A 54 -26.19 5.95 6.18
C VAL A 54 -27.02 4.74 6.58
N ASP A 55 -27.91 4.31 5.70
CA ASP A 55 -28.79 3.15 5.95
C ASP A 55 -28.03 1.82 5.87
N LYS A 56 -26.83 1.84 5.32
CA LYS A 56 -26.04 0.65 5.09
C LYS A 56 -24.90 0.52 6.11
N LEU A 57 -25.25 0.18 7.32
CA LEU A 57 -24.26 -0.33 8.28
C LEU A 57 -23.76 -1.69 7.82
N VAL A 58 -22.55 -1.72 7.30
CA VAL A 58 -21.89 -2.97 6.95
C VAL A 58 -21.23 -3.52 8.21
N SER A 59 -21.99 -4.20 9.06
CA SER A 59 -21.42 -4.93 10.18
C SER A 59 -21.28 -6.40 9.81
N ARG A 60 -20.06 -6.90 9.79
CA ARG A 60 -19.83 -8.34 9.70
C ARG A 60 -19.73 -8.92 11.11
N THR A 61 -20.86 -9.21 11.67
CA THR A 61 -20.95 -9.90 12.96
C THR A 61 -20.75 -11.41 12.83
N LYS A 62 -20.91 -11.95 11.63
CA LYS A 62 -20.74 -13.38 11.33
C LYS A 62 -19.51 -13.62 10.45
N LYS A 63 -18.71 -14.60 10.84
CA LYS A 63 -17.58 -15.08 10.04
C LYS A 63 -18.09 -15.78 8.78
N VAL A 64 -17.32 -15.67 7.71
CA VAL A 64 -17.61 -16.38 6.46
C VAL A 64 -17.36 -17.88 6.68
N THR A 65 -18.29 -18.70 6.24
CA THR A 65 -18.16 -20.16 6.20
C THR A 65 -18.18 -20.62 4.74
N ASP A 66 -17.36 -21.61 4.42
CA ASP A 66 -17.30 -22.19 3.08
C ASP A 66 -17.47 -23.72 3.14
N PRO A 67 -18.63 -24.24 2.66
CA PRO A 67 -18.87 -25.68 2.66
C PRO A 67 -17.86 -26.50 1.86
N LEU A 68 -17.22 -25.91 0.83
CA LEU A 68 -16.20 -26.59 0.03
C LEU A 68 -14.97 -26.98 0.86
N LEU A 69 -14.67 -26.22 1.91
CA LEU A 69 -13.56 -26.56 2.81
C LEU A 69 -13.80 -27.85 3.61
N GLY A 70 -15.03 -28.37 3.62
CA GLY A 70 -15.33 -29.68 4.19
C GLY A 70 -14.73 -30.86 3.41
N VAL A 71 -14.28 -30.65 2.17
CA VAL A 71 -13.60 -31.65 1.34
C VAL A 71 -12.19 -31.93 1.84
N ILE A 72 -11.57 -30.98 2.52
CA ILE A 72 -10.19 -31.03 3.00
C ILE A 72 -10.13 -31.06 4.53
N THR A 73 -8.94 -31.37 5.05
CA THR A 73 -8.64 -31.30 6.48
C THR A 73 -7.93 -29.96 6.77
N SER A 74 -8.35 -29.25 7.79
CA SER A 74 -7.76 -27.97 8.18
C SER A 74 -6.32 -28.11 8.68
N TRP A 75 -5.49 -27.11 8.37
CA TRP A 75 -4.17 -26.96 9.00
C TRP A 75 -4.36 -26.51 10.45
N LYS A 76 -3.73 -27.21 11.39
CA LYS A 76 -3.82 -26.88 12.82
C LYS A 76 -2.95 -25.68 13.15
N GLN A 77 -3.59 -24.58 13.52
CA GLN A 77 -2.93 -23.37 14.00
C GLN A 77 -3.89 -22.60 14.93
N ASP A 78 -3.36 -21.78 15.81
CA ASP A 78 -4.12 -21.01 16.78
C ASP A 78 -3.70 -19.53 16.85
N GLU A 79 -2.92 -19.04 15.89
CA GLU A 79 -2.41 -17.67 15.88
C GLU A 79 -3.28 -16.70 15.09
N TYR A 80 -3.94 -17.17 14.04
CA TYR A 80 -4.63 -16.34 13.04
C TYR A 80 -6.11 -16.64 12.96
N ASP A 81 -6.88 -15.59 12.68
CA ASP A 81 -8.33 -15.68 12.45
C ASP A 81 -8.77 -14.62 11.46
N SER A 82 -9.98 -14.75 10.92
CA SER A 82 -10.56 -13.73 10.07
C SER A 82 -11.03 -12.53 10.89
N THR A 83 -10.97 -11.34 10.29
CA THR A 83 -11.40 -10.11 10.93
C THR A 83 -12.93 -10.06 11.12
N THR A 84 -13.35 -9.47 12.23
CA THR A 84 -14.74 -9.15 12.50
C THR A 84 -14.87 -7.65 12.78
N TRP A 85 -16.05 -7.13 12.50
CA TRP A 85 -16.31 -5.71 12.63
C TRP A 85 -16.75 -5.35 14.05
N THR A 86 -16.08 -4.32 14.60
CA THR A 86 -16.52 -3.68 15.83
C THR A 86 -16.45 -2.16 15.65
N VAL A 87 -17.32 -1.44 16.36
CA VAL A 87 -17.30 0.03 16.35
C VAL A 87 -15.96 0.57 16.85
N LYS A 88 -15.39 -0.09 17.86
CA LYS A 88 -14.08 0.29 18.42
C LYS A 88 -12.93 0.24 17.41
N ALA A 89 -13.03 -0.61 16.39
CA ALA A 89 -12.02 -0.69 15.34
C ALA A 89 -11.94 0.60 14.51
N TYR A 90 -13.05 1.30 14.33
CA TYR A 90 -13.05 2.59 13.63
C TYR A 90 -12.33 3.69 14.39
N THR A 91 -12.51 3.74 15.70
CA THR A 91 -11.78 4.69 16.55
C THR A 91 -10.27 4.39 16.52
N LYS A 92 -9.91 3.12 16.66
CA LYS A 92 -8.53 2.64 16.65
C LYS A 92 -7.84 2.95 15.32
N MET A 93 -8.58 2.88 14.23
CA MET A 93 -8.11 3.16 12.88
C MET A 93 -7.49 4.56 12.75
N PHE A 94 -8.11 5.55 13.35
CA PHE A 94 -7.62 6.94 13.25
C PHE A 94 -6.26 7.15 13.91
N GLU A 95 -5.86 6.31 14.85
CA GLU A 95 -4.52 6.33 15.44
C GLU A 95 -3.44 6.05 14.40
N LYS A 96 -3.80 5.41 13.26
CA LYS A 96 -2.86 5.12 12.17
C LYS A 96 -2.38 6.36 11.42
N PHE A 97 -3.08 7.47 11.54
CA PHE A 97 -2.71 8.75 10.92
C PHE A 97 -1.97 9.67 11.88
N PHE A 98 -1.71 9.24 13.09
CA PHE A 98 -1.10 10.07 14.12
C PHE A 98 0.02 9.33 14.84
N TYR A 99 1.17 9.99 14.92
CA TYR A 99 2.26 9.62 15.82
C TYR A 99 2.86 10.88 16.43
N LYS A 100 3.57 11.66 15.64
CA LYS A 100 4.12 12.97 16.01
C LYS A 100 3.97 13.92 14.84
N GLU A 101 3.91 15.22 15.13
CA GLU A 101 3.98 16.22 14.09
C GLU A 101 5.36 16.18 13.42
N PRO A 102 5.42 16.19 12.08
CA PRO A 102 6.70 16.31 11.38
C PRO A 102 7.32 17.68 11.62
N SER A 103 8.65 17.73 11.61
CA SER A 103 9.38 19.00 11.57
C SER A 103 9.23 19.66 10.19
N ASP A 104 9.59 20.94 10.09
CA ASP A 104 9.71 21.62 8.81
C ASP A 104 11.02 21.20 8.11
N PHE A 105 11.11 19.94 7.71
CA PHE A 105 12.34 19.37 7.17
C PHE A 105 12.75 19.99 5.82
N VAL A 106 11.80 20.46 5.03
CA VAL A 106 12.10 21.10 3.74
C VAL A 106 12.92 22.37 3.96
N ASN A 107 12.54 23.20 4.92
CA ASN A 107 13.27 24.43 5.25
C ASN A 107 14.47 24.20 6.18
N ASN A 108 14.38 23.23 7.09
CA ASN A 108 15.46 22.93 8.04
C ASN A 108 16.62 22.15 7.37
N GLU A 109 16.34 21.36 6.35
CA GLU A 109 17.30 20.51 5.65
C GLU A 109 17.19 20.68 4.13
N PRO A 110 17.44 21.91 3.61
CA PRO A 110 17.22 22.19 2.18
C PRO A 110 18.16 21.41 1.26
N GLU A 111 19.43 21.26 1.62
CA GLU A 111 20.42 20.53 0.80
C GLU A 111 20.11 19.03 0.77
N LEU A 112 19.74 18.46 1.91
CA LEU A 112 19.39 17.06 2.01
C LEU A 112 18.09 16.77 1.27
N THR A 113 17.13 17.66 1.35
CA THR A 113 15.87 17.58 0.59
C THR A 113 16.13 17.58 -0.92
N ILE A 114 17.00 18.46 -1.40
CA ILE A 114 17.39 18.51 -2.83
C ILE A 114 18.08 17.22 -3.26
N LEU A 115 18.96 16.67 -2.42
CA LEU A 115 19.61 15.39 -2.69
C LEU A 115 18.58 14.25 -2.84
N CYS A 116 17.63 14.17 -1.93
CA CYS A 116 16.56 13.16 -1.97
C CYS A 116 15.70 13.29 -3.22
N ASP A 117 15.32 14.52 -3.59
CA ASP A 117 14.57 14.78 -4.82
C ASP A 117 15.33 14.30 -6.05
N ARG A 118 16.62 14.61 -6.12
CA ARG A 118 17.46 14.21 -7.23
C ARG A 118 17.58 12.69 -7.34
N VAL A 119 17.75 12.00 -6.24
CA VAL A 119 17.81 10.52 -6.23
C VAL A 119 16.49 9.93 -6.71
N VAL A 120 15.35 10.47 -6.26
CA VAL A 120 14.02 10.00 -6.71
C VAL A 120 13.84 10.24 -8.21
N LEU A 121 14.24 11.40 -8.71
CA LEU A 121 14.19 11.72 -10.14
C LEU A 121 15.04 10.76 -10.97
N ASP A 122 16.27 10.49 -10.52
CA ASP A 122 17.18 9.59 -11.22
C ASP A 122 16.70 8.13 -11.18
N GLU A 123 16.21 7.68 -10.03
CA GLU A 123 15.74 6.30 -9.83
C GLU A 123 14.48 6.00 -10.66
N HIS A 124 13.67 7.02 -10.95
CA HIS A 124 12.42 6.89 -11.70
C HIS A 124 12.46 7.58 -13.07
N ASP A 125 13.64 7.77 -13.65
CA ASP A 125 13.82 8.45 -14.94
C ASP A 125 13.05 7.79 -16.09
N TYR A 126 12.75 6.49 -15.97
CA TYR A 126 11.93 5.75 -16.92
C TYR A 126 10.49 6.29 -17.02
N MET A 127 10.03 7.06 -16.06
CA MET A 127 8.72 7.73 -16.09
C MET A 127 8.71 8.98 -16.95
N SER A 128 9.88 9.46 -17.40
CA SER A 128 9.98 10.66 -18.22
C SER A 128 9.18 10.56 -19.51
N ASN A 129 8.63 11.70 -19.95
CA ASN A 129 7.77 11.79 -21.14
C ASN A 129 6.53 10.90 -21.08
N SER A 130 6.02 10.65 -19.88
CA SER A 130 4.79 9.88 -19.70
C SER A 130 3.56 10.64 -20.22
N SER A 131 2.53 9.87 -20.52
CA SER A 131 1.30 10.36 -21.12
C SER A 131 0.16 10.45 -20.12
N ILE A 132 -0.76 11.38 -20.35
CA ILE A 132 -2.08 11.34 -19.72
C ILE A 132 -2.96 10.38 -20.52
N THR A 133 -3.54 9.40 -19.85
CA THR A 133 -4.46 8.45 -20.47
C THR A 133 -5.86 9.05 -20.49
N PRO A 134 -6.59 9.02 -21.62
CA PRO A 134 -8.00 9.43 -21.62
C PRO A 134 -8.81 8.65 -20.57
N ILE A 135 -9.74 9.31 -19.90
CA ILE A 135 -10.46 8.69 -18.77
C ILE A 135 -11.18 7.40 -19.17
N THR A 136 -11.71 7.34 -20.39
CA THR A 136 -12.40 6.14 -20.93
C THR A 136 -11.45 4.98 -21.26
N ALA A 137 -10.15 5.24 -21.35
CA ALA A 137 -9.11 4.24 -21.59
C ALA A 137 -8.36 3.84 -20.31
N THR A 138 -8.71 4.41 -19.17
CA THR A 138 -8.13 4.03 -17.88
C THR A 138 -8.60 2.64 -17.45
N ILE A 139 -7.71 1.90 -16.78
CA ILE A 139 -7.96 0.51 -16.37
C ILE A 139 -7.95 0.44 -14.84
N LYS A 140 -9.01 -0.10 -14.28
CA LYS A 140 -9.11 -0.42 -12.85
C LYS A 140 -10.05 -1.62 -12.66
N ASN A 141 -10.09 -2.19 -11.46
CA ASN A 141 -11.05 -3.22 -11.13
C ASN A 141 -12.47 -2.64 -11.13
N VAL A 142 -13.30 -3.11 -12.03
CA VAL A 142 -14.70 -2.65 -12.19
C VAL A 142 -15.68 -3.37 -11.24
N ASP A 143 -15.26 -4.48 -10.61
CA ASP A 143 -16.05 -5.22 -9.63
C ASP A 143 -15.99 -4.60 -8.22
N SER A 144 -15.28 -3.48 -8.06
CA SER A 144 -15.16 -2.77 -6.80
C SER A 144 -16.39 -1.93 -6.48
N THR A 145 -16.60 -1.65 -5.20
CA THR A 145 -17.67 -0.76 -4.76
C THR A 145 -17.50 0.64 -5.39
N PRO A 146 -18.60 1.27 -5.86
CA PRO A 146 -18.54 2.65 -6.37
C PRO A 146 -18.54 3.70 -5.25
N ALA A 147 -18.40 3.31 -3.99
CA ALA A 147 -18.44 4.15 -2.81
C ALA A 147 -19.76 4.94 -2.63
N TYR A 148 -19.81 5.77 -1.60
CA TYR A 148 -20.98 6.62 -1.36
C TYR A 148 -20.96 7.84 -2.30
N PRO A 149 -22.09 8.27 -2.89
CA PRO A 149 -23.44 7.71 -2.71
C PRO A 149 -23.83 6.61 -3.72
N LYS A 150 -23.02 6.33 -4.73
CA LYS A 150 -23.37 5.42 -5.83
C LYS A 150 -23.72 4.00 -5.37
N PHE A 151 -23.09 3.52 -4.28
CA PHE A 151 -23.35 2.17 -3.79
C PHE A 151 -24.78 1.96 -3.29
N GLN A 152 -25.56 3.03 -3.11
CA GLN A 152 -26.98 2.94 -2.76
C GLN A 152 -27.82 2.41 -3.92
N GLU A 153 -27.39 2.64 -5.16
CA GLU A 153 -28.11 2.23 -6.38
C GLU A 153 -27.37 1.19 -7.21
N PHE A 154 -26.04 1.14 -7.09
CA PHE A 154 -25.18 0.27 -7.89
C PHE A 154 -24.25 -0.55 -6.98
N ASP A 155 -24.16 -1.85 -7.21
CA ASP A 155 -23.31 -2.72 -6.41
C ASP A 155 -21.82 -2.56 -6.77
N THR A 156 -21.53 -2.27 -8.04
CA THR A 156 -20.17 -2.13 -8.57
C THR A 156 -20.08 -0.98 -9.57
N GLU A 157 -18.86 -0.58 -9.91
CA GLU A 157 -18.65 0.35 -11.02
C GLU A 157 -19.13 -0.23 -12.35
N GLU A 158 -18.97 -1.53 -12.55
CA GLU A 158 -19.45 -2.20 -13.77
C GLU A 158 -20.96 -2.00 -13.97
N ASP A 159 -21.74 -2.17 -12.90
CA ASP A 159 -23.18 -1.90 -12.93
C ASP A 159 -23.47 -0.45 -13.33
N TYR A 160 -22.72 0.49 -12.74
CA TYR A 160 -22.89 1.90 -13.07
C TYR A 160 -22.58 2.18 -14.53
N LEU A 161 -21.45 1.71 -15.04
CA LEU A 161 -21.04 1.93 -16.44
C LEU A 161 -22.00 1.28 -17.43
N THR A 162 -22.50 0.10 -17.13
CA THR A 162 -23.48 -0.60 -17.97
C THR A 162 -24.78 0.17 -18.09
N ARG A 163 -25.24 0.79 -17.01
CA ARG A 163 -26.53 1.52 -16.97
C ARG A 163 -26.42 2.98 -17.35
N CYS A 164 -25.34 3.67 -17.02
CA CYS A 164 -25.18 5.12 -17.14
C CYS A 164 -24.08 5.55 -18.13
N GLY A 165 -23.15 4.65 -18.49
CA GLY A 165 -22.04 4.97 -19.40
C GLY A 165 -21.03 5.95 -18.82
N TRP A 166 -20.28 6.61 -19.69
CA TRP A 166 -19.13 7.45 -19.35
C TRP A 166 -19.42 8.96 -19.24
N SER A 167 -20.66 9.39 -19.44
CA SER A 167 -20.97 10.83 -19.53
C SER A 167 -20.55 11.62 -18.30
N GLU A 168 -20.81 11.12 -17.09
CA GLU A 168 -20.40 11.77 -15.85
C GLU A 168 -18.88 11.91 -15.76
N TYR A 169 -18.14 10.88 -16.12
CA TYR A 169 -16.67 10.90 -16.11
C TYR A 169 -16.11 11.98 -17.02
N LEU A 170 -16.67 12.09 -18.22
CA LEU A 170 -16.26 13.10 -19.21
C LEU A 170 -16.65 14.51 -18.77
N ASP A 171 -17.82 14.69 -18.18
CA ASP A 171 -18.31 15.98 -17.72
C ASP A 171 -17.48 16.52 -16.54
N VAL A 172 -17.14 15.65 -15.57
CA VAL A 172 -16.38 16.03 -14.37
C VAL A 172 -15.01 16.59 -14.71
N ILE A 173 -14.30 16.02 -15.68
CA ILE A 173 -12.95 16.50 -16.04
C ILE A 173 -12.96 17.81 -16.83
N LYS A 174 -14.10 18.18 -17.42
CA LYS A 174 -14.26 19.43 -18.18
C LYS A 174 -14.83 20.57 -17.35
N ASP A 175 -15.55 20.26 -16.29
CA ASP A 175 -16.23 21.24 -15.46
C ASP A 175 -15.26 21.84 -14.44
N LYS A 176 -15.08 23.17 -14.49
CA LYS A 176 -14.25 23.89 -13.54
C LYS A 176 -14.81 23.86 -12.10
N GLU A 177 -16.12 23.68 -11.96
CA GLU A 177 -16.76 23.56 -10.65
C GLU A 177 -16.30 22.29 -9.91
N THR A 178 -15.79 21.28 -10.60
CA THR A 178 -15.21 20.08 -9.99
C THR A 178 -14.13 20.43 -8.98
N LEU A 179 -13.30 21.44 -9.26
CA LEU A 179 -12.22 21.88 -8.37
C LEU A 179 -12.71 22.46 -7.06
N ASN A 180 -14.00 22.81 -6.97
CA ASN A 180 -14.64 23.31 -5.76
C ASN A 180 -15.29 22.21 -4.91
N HIS A 181 -15.31 20.97 -5.40
CA HIS A 181 -15.88 19.83 -4.69
C HIS A 181 -14.82 19.00 -3.99
N ARG A 182 -15.23 18.31 -2.91
CA ARG A 182 -14.39 17.39 -2.16
C ARG A 182 -14.99 15.99 -2.27
N PRO A 183 -14.25 15.01 -2.82
CA PRO A 183 -14.72 13.62 -2.84
C PRO A 183 -14.82 13.07 -1.42
N LEU A 184 -15.83 12.23 -1.19
CA LEU A 184 -15.95 11.49 0.05
C LEU A 184 -15.15 10.20 -0.03
N TRP A 185 -14.33 9.95 0.97
CA TRP A 185 -13.63 8.69 1.16
C TRP A 185 -14.51 7.77 2.00
N TRP A 186 -15.10 6.78 1.34
CA TRP A 186 -15.85 5.73 2.03
C TRP A 186 -14.88 4.82 2.78
N CYS A 187 -15.11 4.64 4.07
CA CYS A 187 -14.26 3.83 4.93
C CYS A 187 -14.92 2.52 5.30
N PHE A 188 -14.20 1.43 5.15
CA PHE A 188 -14.61 0.13 5.68
C PHE A 188 -13.40 -0.67 6.15
N LEU A 189 -13.63 -1.63 7.03
CA LEU A 189 -12.58 -2.47 7.56
C LEU A 189 -12.26 -3.60 6.61
N LYS A 190 -10.97 -3.89 6.45
CA LYS A 190 -10.50 -4.90 5.52
C LYS A 190 -10.84 -6.30 6.03
N ASN A 191 -11.44 -7.11 5.14
CA ASN A 191 -11.70 -8.51 5.40
C ASN A 191 -10.47 -9.34 5.05
N GLU A 192 -9.74 -9.75 6.07
CA GLU A 192 -8.49 -10.49 5.92
C GLU A 192 -8.23 -11.38 7.14
N VAL A 193 -7.17 -12.16 7.07
CA VAL A 193 -6.68 -12.96 8.20
C VAL A 193 -5.60 -12.16 8.93
N LEU A 194 -5.77 -12.01 10.24
CA LEU A 194 -4.83 -11.33 11.13
C LEU A 194 -4.54 -12.19 12.35
N LYS A 195 -3.45 -11.86 13.05
CA LYS A 195 -3.20 -12.43 14.39
C LYS A 195 -4.39 -12.15 15.30
N LYS A 196 -4.80 -13.15 16.06
CA LYS A 196 -5.91 -13.03 17.02
C LYS A 196 -5.76 -11.85 17.97
N LYS A 197 -4.53 -11.56 18.42
CA LYS A 197 -4.25 -10.42 19.28
C LYS A 197 -4.61 -9.09 18.61
N LYS A 198 -4.31 -8.90 17.33
CA LYS A 198 -4.70 -7.69 16.60
C LYS A 198 -6.21 -7.52 16.52
N ILE A 199 -6.93 -8.62 16.31
CA ILE A 199 -8.40 -8.61 16.28
C ILE A 199 -8.96 -8.25 17.67
N GLN A 200 -8.41 -8.82 18.73
CA GLN A 200 -8.78 -8.50 20.11
C GLN A 200 -8.54 -7.03 20.47
N ASP A 201 -7.43 -6.47 19.98
CA ASP A 201 -7.07 -5.07 20.20
C ASP A 201 -7.78 -4.10 19.25
N ASN A 202 -8.68 -4.59 18.41
CA ASN A 202 -9.38 -3.82 17.37
C ASN A 202 -8.41 -3.14 16.37
N ASP A 203 -7.22 -3.67 16.20
CA ASP A 203 -6.21 -3.17 15.26
C ASP A 203 -6.42 -3.81 13.88
N ILE A 204 -7.49 -3.41 13.22
CA ILE A 204 -7.91 -3.92 11.92
C ILE A 204 -7.60 -2.88 10.87
N ARG A 205 -7.06 -3.31 9.72
CA ARG A 205 -6.76 -2.41 8.61
C ARG A 205 -8.05 -1.91 7.98
N MET A 206 -8.02 -0.63 7.57
CA MET A 206 -9.12 -0.01 6.86
C MET A 206 -8.82 0.13 5.38
N ILE A 207 -9.88 0.25 4.60
CA ILE A 207 -9.82 0.64 3.20
C ILE A 207 -10.59 1.94 3.05
N LEU A 208 -9.95 2.90 2.38
CA LEU A 208 -10.56 4.17 2.00
C LEU A 208 -10.71 4.17 0.47
N CYS A 209 -11.93 4.31 -0.01
CA CYS A 209 -12.20 4.38 -1.45
C CYS A 209 -13.16 5.51 -1.77
N THR A 210 -13.08 5.99 -3.00
CA THR A 210 -13.91 7.09 -3.48
C THR A 210 -14.82 6.64 -4.61
N ASP A 211 -15.70 7.55 -5.03
CA ASP A 211 -16.38 7.43 -6.31
C ASP A 211 -15.37 7.09 -7.41
N PRO A 212 -15.70 6.15 -8.31
CA PRO A 212 -14.81 5.74 -9.40
C PRO A 212 -14.34 6.87 -10.30
N VAL A 213 -15.11 7.93 -10.44
CA VAL A 213 -14.71 9.12 -11.22
C VAL A 213 -13.40 9.70 -10.67
N PHE A 214 -13.30 9.88 -9.36
CA PHE A 214 -12.08 10.37 -8.72
C PHE A 214 -10.91 9.41 -8.92
N THR A 215 -11.14 8.12 -8.72
CA THR A 215 -10.12 7.08 -8.92
C THR A 215 -9.58 7.11 -10.35
N ARG A 216 -10.47 7.26 -11.34
CA ARG A 216 -10.09 7.31 -12.75
C ARG A 216 -9.38 8.60 -13.14
N ILE A 217 -9.64 9.71 -12.46
CA ILE A 217 -8.85 10.94 -12.64
C ILE A 217 -7.39 10.66 -12.24
N GLY A 218 -7.18 10.00 -11.11
CA GLY A 218 -5.84 9.53 -10.73
C GLY A 218 -5.21 8.63 -11.78
N ALA A 219 -5.97 7.69 -12.31
CA ALA A 219 -5.51 6.79 -13.36
C ALA A 219 -5.12 7.53 -14.64
N MET A 220 -5.81 8.60 -15.01
CA MET A 220 -5.44 9.44 -16.17
C MET A 220 -3.97 9.89 -16.08
N PHE A 221 -3.57 10.41 -14.92
CA PHE A 221 -2.21 10.93 -14.71
C PHE A 221 -1.19 9.83 -14.46
N ASP A 222 -1.57 8.76 -13.77
CA ASP A 222 -0.64 7.81 -13.16
C ASP A 222 -0.48 6.49 -13.92
N GLN A 223 -1.46 6.10 -14.74
CA GLN A 223 -1.49 4.76 -15.33
C GLN A 223 -0.26 4.44 -16.17
N ASP A 224 0.16 5.36 -17.03
CA ASP A 224 1.33 5.17 -17.89
C ASP A 224 2.61 5.02 -17.04
N GLN A 225 2.78 5.89 -16.05
CA GLN A 225 3.92 5.83 -15.13
C GLN A 225 3.93 4.53 -14.32
N ASN A 226 2.78 4.12 -13.80
CA ASN A 226 2.66 2.87 -13.03
C ASN A 226 3.02 1.66 -13.88
N SER A 227 2.62 1.64 -15.16
CA SER A 227 2.98 0.57 -16.11
C SER A 227 4.48 0.55 -16.38
N LYS A 228 5.11 1.72 -16.52
CA LYS A 228 6.57 1.83 -16.71
C LYS A 228 7.33 1.31 -15.50
N MET A 229 6.87 1.59 -14.28
CA MET A 229 7.48 1.05 -13.06
C MET A 229 7.48 -0.48 -13.05
N LYS A 230 6.37 -1.10 -13.42
CA LYS A 230 6.24 -2.56 -13.45
C LYS A 230 7.25 -3.26 -14.38
N ASN A 231 7.74 -2.57 -15.39
CA ASN A 231 8.71 -3.10 -16.35
C ASN A 231 10.17 -2.93 -15.92
N MET A 232 10.43 -2.30 -14.77
CA MET A 232 11.80 -1.94 -14.34
C MET A 232 12.26 -2.65 -13.08
N THR A 233 11.54 -3.68 -12.62
CA THR A 233 11.80 -4.36 -11.35
C THR A 233 13.15 -5.10 -11.31
N GLU A 234 13.69 -5.49 -12.45
CA GLU A 234 14.98 -6.20 -12.51
C GLU A 234 16.17 -5.30 -12.21
N THR A 235 16.07 -4.00 -12.49
CA THR A 235 17.21 -3.07 -12.43
C THR A 235 17.02 -1.92 -11.45
N ARG A 236 15.80 -1.66 -10.98
CA ARG A 236 15.47 -0.51 -10.13
C ARG A 236 14.95 -0.95 -8.76
N ALA A 237 14.90 -0.01 -7.84
CA ALA A 237 14.51 -0.29 -6.45
C ALA A 237 13.06 -0.74 -6.30
N ALA A 238 12.14 -0.12 -7.05
CA ALA A 238 10.71 -0.41 -6.96
C ALA A 238 10.38 -1.79 -7.52
N GLN A 239 9.71 -2.61 -6.73
CA GLN A 239 9.36 -4.00 -7.07
C GLN A 239 7.87 -4.21 -7.35
N VAL A 240 7.12 -3.17 -7.65
CA VAL A 240 5.71 -3.31 -8.05
C VAL A 240 5.66 -4.08 -9.36
N GLY A 241 4.98 -5.22 -9.36
CA GLY A 241 4.88 -6.11 -10.52
C GLY A 241 5.96 -7.18 -10.62
N TRP A 242 6.83 -7.30 -9.62
CA TRP A 242 7.87 -8.35 -9.59
C TRP A 242 7.29 -9.73 -9.28
N THR A 243 8.09 -10.74 -9.51
CA THR A 243 7.80 -12.10 -9.04
C THR A 243 9.03 -12.69 -8.35
N PRO A 244 8.84 -13.40 -7.21
CA PRO A 244 9.92 -14.14 -6.56
C PRO A 244 10.27 -15.43 -7.29
N PHE A 245 9.37 -15.88 -8.17
CA PHE A 245 9.47 -17.16 -8.87
C PHE A 245 10.44 -17.09 -10.06
N PHE A 246 10.78 -18.26 -10.59
CA PHE A 246 11.70 -18.40 -11.73
C PHE A 246 13.05 -17.71 -11.49
N GLY A 247 13.56 -17.84 -10.26
CA GLY A 247 14.80 -17.21 -9.86
C GLY A 247 14.70 -15.71 -9.60
N GLY A 248 13.48 -15.15 -9.55
CA GLY A 248 13.28 -13.71 -9.34
C GLY A 248 13.80 -13.21 -8.00
N LEU A 249 13.55 -13.93 -6.91
CA LEU A 249 14.08 -13.58 -5.60
C LEU A 249 15.61 -13.69 -5.58
N ASP A 250 16.18 -14.77 -6.12
CA ASP A 250 17.62 -14.95 -6.19
C ASP A 250 18.30 -13.80 -6.94
N GLN A 251 17.75 -13.40 -8.07
CA GLN A 251 18.27 -12.29 -8.86
C GLN A 251 18.33 -10.98 -8.02
N ARG A 252 17.27 -10.69 -7.26
CA ARG A 252 17.23 -9.48 -6.42
C ARG A 252 18.25 -9.56 -5.28
N MET A 253 18.36 -10.71 -4.64
CA MET A 253 19.33 -10.91 -3.56
C MET A 253 20.77 -10.81 -4.08
N ARG A 254 21.07 -11.43 -5.24
CA ARG A 254 22.39 -11.32 -5.86
C ARG A 254 22.75 -9.89 -6.21
N ARG A 255 21.77 -9.08 -6.61
CA ARG A 255 21.97 -7.66 -6.87
C ARG A 255 22.37 -6.90 -5.60
N LEU A 256 21.74 -7.20 -4.47
CA LEU A 256 22.11 -6.59 -3.18
C LEU A 256 23.49 -7.02 -2.71
N GLU A 257 23.89 -8.24 -2.95
CA GLU A 257 25.22 -8.76 -2.60
C GLU A 257 26.37 -8.12 -3.37
N LYS A 258 26.10 -7.40 -4.46
CA LYS A 258 27.14 -6.68 -5.21
C LYS A 258 27.74 -5.50 -4.44
N ILE A 259 27.10 -5.05 -3.38
CA ILE A 259 27.68 -4.04 -2.50
C ILE A 259 28.85 -4.67 -1.72
N GLU A 260 30.03 -4.07 -1.87
CA GLU A 260 31.22 -4.52 -1.18
C GLU A 260 31.12 -4.24 0.33
N ASN A 261 31.55 -5.20 1.15
CA ASN A 261 31.52 -5.10 2.61
C ASN A 261 30.14 -4.66 3.14
N ALA A 262 29.08 -5.30 2.64
CA ALA A 262 27.71 -4.88 2.91
C ALA A 262 27.21 -5.26 4.30
N GLN A 263 26.43 -4.37 4.88
CA GLN A 263 25.41 -4.69 5.88
C GLN A 263 24.06 -4.78 5.17
N PHE A 264 23.23 -5.73 5.60
CA PHE A 264 21.88 -5.87 5.10
C PHE A 264 20.89 -5.44 6.18
N VAL A 265 19.95 -4.59 5.81
CA VAL A 265 19.01 -3.97 6.75
C VAL A 265 17.59 -4.22 6.28
N GLU A 266 16.80 -4.80 7.17
CA GLU A 266 15.36 -4.89 7.10
C GLU A 266 14.77 -3.94 8.12
N MET A 267 13.85 -3.08 7.70
CA MET A 267 13.18 -2.16 8.60
C MET A 267 11.69 -2.14 8.30
N ASP A 268 10.89 -2.16 9.36
CA ASP A 268 9.44 -2.10 9.27
C ASP A 268 8.95 -0.84 9.99
N TRP A 269 8.41 0.12 9.19
CA TRP A 269 7.73 1.29 9.76
C TRP A 269 6.41 0.88 10.37
N THR A 270 6.08 1.48 11.48
CA THR A 270 4.74 1.35 12.05
C THR A 270 3.84 2.37 11.39
N ARG A 271 2.74 1.91 10.78
CA ARG A 271 1.72 2.78 10.18
C ARG A 271 2.28 3.69 9.08
N PHE A 272 3.07 3.15 8.18
CA PHE A 272 3.73 3.91 7.13
C PHE A 272 2.77 4.79 6.34
N ASP A 273 1.71 4.20 5.79
CA ASP A 273 0.75 4.90 4.91
C ASP A 273 0.15 6.13 5.59
N GLY A 274 -0.29 5.96 6.84
CA GLY A 274 -0.97 7.02 7.59
C GLY A 274 -0.04 8.10 8.13
N THR A 275 1.25 7.82 8.29
CA THR A 275 2.21 8.73 8.91
C THR A 275 3.14 9.44 7.94
N ILE A 276 3.02 9.19 6.65
CA ILE A 276 3.76 9.94 5.63
C ILE A 276 3.43 11.44 5.79
N PRO A 277 4.45 12.31 5.98
CA PRO A 277 4.21 13.74 6.10
C PRO A 277 3.56 14.31 4.84
N LYS A 278 2.65 15.25 5.02
CA LYS A 278 1.97 15.97 3.95
C LYS A 278 2.97 16.60 2.96
N ALA A 279 4.00 17.26 3.47
CA ALA A 279 5.02 17.90 2.65
C ALA A 279 5.80 16.90 1.79
N LEU A 280 6.08 15.71 2.28
CA LEU A 280 6.75 14.67 1.51
C LEU A 280 5.84 14.12 0.41
N PHE A 281 4.60 13.77 0.76
CA PHE A 281 3.66 13.20 -0.20
C PHE A 281 3.36 14.18 -1.34
N TRP A 282 3.13 15.45 -1.01
CA TRP A 282 2.97 16.51 -2.00
C TRP A 282 4.16 16.58 -2.95
N ARG A 283 5.36 16.55 -2.38
CA ARG A 283 6.62 16.59 -3.14
C ARG A 283 6.74 15.43 -4.12
N ILE A 284 6.43 14.23 -3.70
CA ILE A 284 6.43 13.03 -4.55
C ILE A 284 5.42 13.17 -5.69
N ARG A 285 4.22 13.66 -5.40
CA ARG A 285 3.19 13.89 -6.43
C ARG A 285 3.64 14.95 -7.43
N GLN A 286 4.32 16.02 -7.00
CA GLN A 286 4.87 17.02 -7.90
C GLN A 286 5.98 16.44 -8.81
N ILE A 287 6.80 15.53 -8.31
CA ILE A 287 7.76 14.78 -9.11
C ILE A 287 7.05 13.99 -10.21
N ARG A 288 5.95 13.35 -9.88
CA ARG A 288 5.15 12.61 -10.87
C ARG A 288 4.61 13.52 -11.97
N PHE A 289 4.10 14.69 -11.62
CA PHE A 289 3.66 15.67 -12.62
C PHE A 289 4.83 16.15 -13.50
N PHE A 290 5.99 16.37 -12.91
CA PHE A 290 7.19 16.75 -13.64
C PHE A 290 7.57 15.75 -14.73
N PHE A 291 7.36 14.45 -14.50
CA PHE A 291 7.67 13.39 -15.47
C PHE A 291 6.71 13.34 -16.67
N LEU A 292 5.58 14.01 -16.63
CA LEU A 292 4.69 14.06 -17.79
C LEU A 292 5.39 14.74 -18.98
N ALA A 293 5.07 14.30 -20.19
CA ALA A 293 5.54 14.94 -21.41
C ALA A 293 5.14 16.43 -21.42
N PRO A 294 5.96 17.33 -22.01
CA PRO A 294 5.71 18.77 -21.97
C PRO A 294 4.33 19.18 -22.46
N ARG A 295 3.79 18.50 -23.47
CA ARG A 295 2.44 18.78 -24.01
C ARG A 295 1.31 18.60 -23.00
N TYR A 296 1.54 17.80 -21.95
CA TYR A 296 0.54 17.55 -20.92
C TYR A 296 0.69 18.49 -19.71
N LYS A 297 1.81 19.18 -19.57
CA LYS A 297 2.08 20.08 -18.45
C LYS A 297 1.43 21.46 -18.69
N THR A 298 0.15 21.48 -18.92
CA THR A 298 -0.66 22.69 -19.07
C THR A 298 -1.15 23.21 -17.72
N ALA A 299 -1.57 24.48 -17.65
CA ALA A 299 -2.14 25.08 -16.46
C ALA A 299 -3.40 24.31 -15.99
N ALA A 300 -4.28 23.95 -16.92
CA ALA A 300 -5.50 23.21 -16.61
C ALA A 300 -5.22 21.82 -16.03
N ASN A 301 -4.27 21.09 -16.62
CA ASN A 301 -3.87 19.78 -16.09
C ASN A 301 -3.19 19.90 -14.72
N LYS A 302 -2.39 20.95 -14.51
CA LYS A 302 -1.77 21.20 -13.21
C LYS A 302 -2.80 21.47 -12.12
N GLU A 303 -3.83 22.26 -12.40
CA GLU A 303 -4.93 22.53 -11.48
C GLU A 303 -5.69 21.26 -11.11
N LEU A 304 -6.02 20.42 -12.10
CA LEU A 304 -6.72 19.15 -11.86
C LEU A 304 -5.84 18.18 -11.06
N PHE A 305 -4.57 18.07 -11.41
CA PHE A 305 -3.60 17.23 -10.70
C PHE A 305 -3.41 17.67 -9.25
N ASP A 306 -3.30 18.96 -9.01
CA ASP A 306 -3.12 19.51 -7.66
C ASP A 306 -4.38 19.33 -6.82
N TRP A 307 -5.56 19.53 -7.41
CA TRP A 307 -6.83 19.21 -6.76
C TRP A 307 -6.93 17.73 -6.39
N TYR A 308 -6.58 16.83 -7.31
CA TYR A 308 -6.54 15.40 -7.04
C TYR A 308 -5.59 15.07 -5.88
N THR A 309 -4.37 15.59 -5.94
CA THR A 309 -3.35 15.38 -4.90
C THR A 309 -3.80 15.92 -3.54
N LYS A 310 -4.40 17.10 -3.52
CA LYS A 310 -4.92 17.71 -2.29
C LYS A 310 -5.95 16.80 -1.63
N ASN A 311 -6.84 16.21 -2.41
CA ASN A 311 -7.87 15.31 -1.90
C ASN A 311 -7.34 13.92 -1.51
N LEU A 312 -6.15 13.55 -1.91
CA LEU A 312 -5.42 12.41 -1.34
C LEU A 312 -4.87 12.74 0.05
N LEU A 313 -4.39 13.94 0.24
CA LEU A 313 -3.77 14.41 1.50
C LEU A 313 -4.80 14.82 2.55
N GLU A 314 -5.75 15.64 2.15
CA GLU A 314 -6.81 16.19 3.00
C GLU A 314 -8.11 15.43 2.74
N LYS A 315 -8.20 14.26 3.36
CA LYS A 315 -9.29 13.33 3.12
C LYS A 315 -10.51 13.67 3.95
N VAL A 316 -11.65 13.80 3.29
CA VAL A 316 -12.96 13.84 3.94
C VAL A 316 -13.51 12.42 3.95
N ILE A 317 -13.60 11.83 5.13
CA ILE A 317 -13.88 10.40 5.32
C ILE A 317 -15.31 10.22 5.86
N LEU A 318 -16.09 9.38 5.19
CA LEU A 318 -17.39 8.94 5.66
C LEU A 318 -17.27 7.54 6.27
N LEU A 319 -17.64 7.44 7.55
CA LEU A 319 -17.69 6.16 8.26
C LEU A 319 -19.03 5.45 8.04
N PRO A 320 -19.08 4.13 8.15
CA PRO A 320 -20.34 3.38 8.02
C PRO A 320 -21.41 3.78 9.05
N THR A 321 -21.00 4.35 10.16
CA THR A 321 -21.88 4.88 11.22
C THR A 321 -22.38 6.29 10.92
N GLY A 322 -21.93 6.91 9.82
CA GLY A 322 -22.41 8.18 9.31
C GLY A 322 -21.57 9.40 9.65
N GLU A 323 -20.57 9.29 10.53
CA GLU A 323 -19.68 10.40 10.84
C GLU A 323 -18.87 10.79 9.62
N VAL A 324 -18.72 12.10 9.41
CA VAL A 324 -17.85 12.70 8.40
C VAL A 324 -16.67 13.35 9.11
N CYS A 325 -15.48 12.82 8.85
CA CYS A 325 -14.24 13.27 9.49
C CYS A 325 -13.25 13.76 8.45
N GLN A 326 -12.33 14.63 8.85
CA GLN A 326 -11.25 15.08 7.99
C GLN A 326 -9.89 14.71 8.58
N ILE A 327 -9.02 14.17 7.74
CA ILE A 327 -7.63 13.86 8.06
C ILE A 327 -6.74 14.51 7.01
N LYS A 328 -5.64 15.13 7.46
CA LYS A 328 -4.75 15.94 6.61
C LYS A 328 -3.34 15.32 6.42
N ARG A 329 -3.19 14.03 6.58
CA ARG A 329 -1.90 13.35 6.51
C ARG A 329 -2.07 11.94 5.99
N GLY A 330 -1.04 11.44 5.34
CA GLY A 330 -0.95 10.05 4.92
C GLY A 330 -1.50 9.76 3.53
N ASN A 331 -1.15 8.59 3.04
CA ASN A 331 -1.56 8.05 1.75
C ASN A 331 -2.76 7.12 1.94
N PRO A 332 -3.92 7.38 1.31
CA PRO A 332 -5.09 6.54 1.49
C PRO A 332 -4.92 5.19 0.78
N SER A 333 -5.25 4.10 1.49
CA SER A 333 -5.03 2.73 1.04
C SER A 333 -5.81 2.33 -0.21
N GLY A 334 -6.89 3.00 -0.54
CA GLY A 334 -7.75 2.70 -1.68
C GLY A 334 -7.61 3.65 -2.87
N GLN A 335 -6.60 4.52 -2.90
CA GLN A 335 -6.33 5.33 -4.08
C GLN A 335 -5.74 4.49 -5.22
N PHE A 336 -5.77 5.01 -6.44
CA PHE A 336 -5.27 4.31 -7.62
C PHE A 336 -3.80 3.89 -7.53
N SER A 337 -2.95 4.72 -6.94
CA SER A 337 -1.49 4.56 -6.93
C SER A 337 -0.91 4.38 -5.53
N THR A 338 -1.64 3.82 -4.56
CA THR A 338 -1.16 3.70 -3.17
C THR A 338 0.25 3.11 -3.09
N THR A 339 0.47 1.97 -3.73
CA THR A 339 1.74 1.25 -3.67
C THR A 339 2.86 1.97 -4.42
N VAL A 340 2.56 2.54 -5.59
CA VAL A 340 3.55 3.28 -6.39
C VAL A 340 4.00 4.55 -5.66
N ASP A 341 3.06 5.31 -5.11
CA ASP A 341 3.38 6.51 -4.34
C ASP A 341 4.16 6.17 -3.06
N ASN A 342 3.79 5.09 -2.38
CA ASN A 342 4.55 4.58 -1.23
C ASN A 342 5.98 4.20 -1.62
N ASN A 343 6.16 3.54 -2.77
CA ASN A 343 7.49 3.19 -3.28
C ASN A 343 8.36 4.42 -3.49
N MET A 344 7.82 5.46 -4.11
CA MET A 344 8.57 6.70 -4.35
C MET A 344 8.88 7.43 -3.05
N CYS A 345 7.95 7.45 -2.10
CA CYS A 345 8.21 7.96 -0.75
C CYS A 345 9.32 7.15 -0.04
N ASN A 346 9.30 5.84 -0.21
CA ASN A 346 10.32 4.96 0.37
C ASN A 346 11.72 5.27 -0.16
N VAL A 347 11.85 5.46 -1.47
CA VAL A 347 13.14 5.85 -2.09
C VAL A 347 13.64 7.19 -1.54
N TRP A 348 12.75 8.16 -1.42
CA TRP A 348 13.08 9.48 -0.87
C TRP A 348 13.54 9.37 0.59
N LEU A 349 12.79 8.66 1.41
CA LEU A 349 13.10 8.45 2.83
C LEU A 349 14.36 7.62 3.04
N THR A 350 14.59 6.59 2.24
CA THR A 350 15.80 5.78 2.29
C THR A 350 17.04 6.62 2.00
N THR A 351 16.97 7.49 1.01
CA THR A 351 18.05 8.43 0.68
C THR A 351 18.32 9.37 1.85
N PHE A 352 17.28 9.94 2.45
CA PHE A 352 17.40 10.82 3.60
C PHE A 352 18.06 10.10 4.78
N GLU A 353 17.62 8.90 5.08
CA GLU A 353 18.12 8.04 6.16
C GLU A 353 19.62 7.79 6.03
N ILE A 354 20.06 7.33 4.89
CA ILE A 354 21.48 7.00 4.65
C ILE A 354 22.34 8.26 4.59
N ALA A 355 21.87 9.30 3.95
CA ALA A 355 22.57 10.58 3.92
C ALA A 355 22.68 11.24 5.30
N TRP A 356 21.66 11.09 6.13
CA TRP A 356 21.67 11.54 7.52
C TRP A 356 22.76 10.85 8.33
N LEU A 357 22.86 9.53 8.23
CA LEU A 357 23.91 8.74 8.90
C LEU A 357 25.30 9.13 8.36
N HIS A 358 25.43 9.26 7.05
CA HIS A 358 26.70 9.65 6.41
C HIS A 358 27.19 11.02 6.91
N ARG A 359 26.31 12.01 6.96
CA ARG A 359 26.67 13.35 7.47
C ARG A 359 27.09 13.30 8.93
N LYS A 360 26.41 12.53 9.77
CA LYS A 360 26.80 12.37 11.18
C LYS A 360 28.18 11.73 11.34
N GLN A 361 28.50 10.76 10.50
CA GLN A 361 29.73 9.99 10.61
C GLN A 361 30.91 10.62 9.85
N LYS A 362 30.66 11.22 8.71
CA LYS A 362 31.69 11.77 7.80
C LYS A 362 31.76 13.30 7.76
N GLY A 363 30.81 14.00 8.39
CA GLY A 363 30.76 15.46 8.43
C GLY A 363 30.26 16.14 7.17
N ARG A 364 29.77 15.42 6.19
CA ARG A 364 29.23 15.94 4.94
C ARG A 364 28.13 15.04 4.37
N LEU A 365 27.30 15.59 3.48
CA LEU A 365 26.36 14.80 2.72
C LEU A 365 27.08 13.98 1.63
N PRO A 366 26.58 12.77 1.31
CA PRO A 366 27.12 12.02 0.19
C PRO A 366 26.66 12.62 -1.14
N THR A 367 27.42 12.35 -2.21
CA THR A 367 27.00 12.66 -3.57
C THR A 367 26.06 11.56 -4.11
N PRO A 368 25.24 11.85 -5.14
CA PRO A 368 24.45 10.83 -5.81
C PRO A 368 25.28 9.65 -6.33
N THR A 369 26.48 9.91 -6.82
CA THR A 369 27.41 8.87 -7.30
C THR A 369 27.88 7.96 -6.17
N GLU A 370 28.23 8.54 -5.01
CA GLU A 370 28.61 7.78 -3.83
C GLU A 370 27.44 6.90 -3.33
N LEU A 371 26.21 7.43 -3.33
CA LEU A 371 25.03 6.66 -2.97
C LEU A 371 24.82 5.47 -3.91
N ARG A 372 24.90 5.68 -5.22
CA ARG A 372 24.75 4.59 -6.20
C ARG A 372 25.80 3.48 -6.03
N ARG A 373 27.02 3.84 -5.69
CA ARG A 373 28.12 2.90 -5.50
C ARG A 373 27.97 2.07 -4.22
N ASN A 374 27.47 2.67 -3.14
CA ASN A 374 27.56 2.11 -1.80
C ASN A 374 26.23 1.66 -1.21
N LEU A 375 25.14 1.87 -1.92
CA LEU A 375 23.78 1.59 -1.46
C LEU A 375 22.96 0.96 -2.58
N LYS A 376 22.33 -0.18 -2.27
CA LYS A 376 21.30 -0.81 -3.11
C LYS A 376 20.17 -1.30 -2.24
N TYR A 377 18.97 -1.21 -2.75
CA TYR A 377 17.79 -1.70 -2.02
C TYR A 377 16.68 -2.05 -2.98
N ILE A 378 15.75 -2.84 -2.47
CA ILE A 378 14.49 -3.15 -3.11
C ILE A 378 13.36 -2.75 -2.17
N CYS A 379 12.26 -2.22 -2.73
CA CYS A 379 11.09 -1.86 -1.96
C CYS A 379 9.80 -2.19 -2.69
N TYR A 380 8.81 -2.60 -1.91
CA TYR A 380 7.44 -2.82 -2.34
C TYR A 380 6.51 -2.09 -1.37
N GLY A 381 6.02 -0.92 -1.79
CA GLY A 381 5.31 -0.04 -0.87
C GLY A 381 6.21 0.39 0.28
N ASP A 382 5.80 0.09 1.49
CA ASP A 382 6.57 0.33 2.72
C ASP A 382 7.60 -0.77 3.03
N ASP A 383 7.52 -1.91 2.37
CA ASP A 383 8.48 -3.00 2.57
C ASP A 383 9.82 -2.66 1.92
N ARG A 384 10.91 -2.98 2.61
CA ARG A 384 12.25 -2.62 2.14
C ARG A 384 13.31 -3.60 2.63
N LEU A 385 14.23 -3.95 1.74
CA LEU A 385 15.45 -4.67 2.05
C LEU A 385 16.64 -3.93 1.42
N LEU A 386 17.62 -3.57 2.24
CA LEU A 386 18.68 -2.65 1.89
C LEU A 386 20.06 -3.28 2.12
N ALA A 387 21.00 -2.98 1.25
CA ALA A 387 22.42 -3.28 1.38
C ALA A 387 23.22 -1.96 1.35
N VAL A 388 24.01 -1.72 2.36
CA VAL A 388 24.90 -0.55 2.44
C VAL A 388 26.31 -0.97 2.85
N SER A 389 27.32 -0.40 2.20
CA SER A 389 28.73 -0.66 2.53
C SER A 389 29.06 -0.14 3.93
N LYS A 390 29.69 -0.98 4.76
CA LYS A 390 30.16 -0.60 6.10
C LYS A 390 31.20 0.52 6.05
N ASP A 391 31.98 0.57 4.97
CA ASP A 391 33.01 1.61 4.76
C ASP A 391 32.39 2.97 4.44
N PHE A 392 31.18 2.97 3.90
CA PHE A 392 30.45 4.17 3.55
C PHE A 392 29.66 4.72 4.74
N VAL A 393 28.85 3.87 5.38
CA VAL A 393 28.01 4.19 6.53
C VAL A 393 27.97 2.98 7.46
N ALA A 394 28.27 3.17 8.74
CA ALA A 394 27.92 2.23 9.76
C ALA A 394 26.44 2.43 10.12
N TYR A 395 25.61 1.42 9.90
CA TYR A 395 24.17 1.55 10.15
C TYR A 395 23.87 1.52 11.65
N GLU A 396 23.27 2.59 12.15
CA GLU A 396 22.95 2.78 13.57
C GLU A 396 21.43 2.87 13.77
N PRO A 397 20.76 1.75 14.15
CA PRO A 397 19.31 1.69 14.29
C PRO A 397 18.72 2.77 15.20
N ASP A 398 19.34 3.05 16.33
CA ASP A 398 18.83 4.03 17.31
C ASP A 398 18.79 5.45 16.73
N ILE A 399 19.79 5.82 15.95
CA ILE A 399 19.85 7.13 15.27
C ILE A 399 18.75 7.21 14.20
N VAL A 400 18.55 6.16 13.45
CA VAL A 400 17.51 6.09 12.41
C VAL A 400 16.11 6.19 13.01
N VAL A 401 15.83 5.43 14.05
CA VAL A 401 14.54 5.48 14.77
C VAL A 401 14.26 6.89 15.28
N LYS A 402 15.24 7.53 15.90
CA LYS A 402 15.13 8.89 16.40
C LYS A 402 14.93 9.90 15.26
N MET A 403 15.67 9.77 14.17
CA MET A 403 15.54 10.64 13.01
C MET A 403 14.12 10.59 12.42
N TYR A 404 13.54 9.39 12.22
CA TYR A 404 12.18 9.27 11.70
C TYR A 404 11.14 9.92 12.62
N ALA A 405 11.29 9.76 13.92
CA ALA A 405 10.40 10.38 14.89
C ALA A 405 10.53 11.91 14.91
N ASP A 406 11.75 12.42 15.00
CA ASP A 406 12.01 13.86 15.18
C ASP A 406 11.84 14.67 13.90
N VAL A 407 12.23 14.12 12.76
CA VAL A 407 12.18 14.84 11.47
C VAL A 407 10.83 14.68 10.78
N PHE A 408 10.34 13.45 10.69
CA PHE A 408 9.15 13.13 9.89
C PHE A 408 7.91 12.83 10.73
N GLY A 409 8.04 12.73 12.06
CA GLY A 409 6.95 12.27 12.91
C GLY A 409 6.49 10.86 12.54
N MET A 410 7.37 10.04 11.96
CA MET A 410 7.10 8.66 11.57
C MET A 410 7.66 7.70 12.61
N TRP A 411 6.99 6.57 12.74
CA TRP A 411 7.26 5.63 13.81
C TRP A 411 7.97 4.39 13.29
N VAL A 412 9.15 4.15 13.84
CA VAL A 412 9.89 2.90 13.66
C VAL A 412 10.18 2.34 15.05
N LYS A 413 9.74 1.12 15.32
CA LYS A 413 10.06 0.45 16.59
C LYS A 413 11.47 -0.12 16.50
N PRO A 414 12.34 0.10 17.50
CA PRO A 414 13.71 -0.41 17.47
C PRO A 414 13.81 -1.91 17.20
N GLU A 415 12.90 -2.71 17.76
CA GLU A 415 12.83 -4.15 17.56
C GLU A 415 12.52 -4.58 16.13
N ASN A 416 12.00 -3.68 15.29
CA ASN A 416 11.67 -3.94 13.90
C ASN A 416 12.79 -3.53 12.94
N VAL A 417 13.95 -3.17 13.45
CA VAL A 417 15.14 -2.89 12.64
C VAL A 417 16.14 -4.04 12.82
N LYS A 418 16.36 -4.77 11.74
CA LYS A 418 17.28 -5.92 11.73
C LYS A 418 18.47 -5.60 10.83
N VAL A 419 19.67 -5.68 11.41
CA VAL A 419 20.94 -5.48 10.70
C VAL A 419 21.73 -6.79 10.76
N ARG A 420 22.10 -7.30 9.58
CA ARG A 420 22.78 -8.61 9.46
C ARG A 420 23.91 -8.51 8.42
N ASP A 421 24.86 -9.44 8.54
CA ASP A 421 25.92 -9.61 7.55
C ASP A 421 25.52 -10.54 6.39
N SER A 422 24.39 -11.20 6.51
CA SER A 422 23.83 -12.10 5.50
C SER A 422 22.36 -11.76 5.25
N LEU A 423 21.91 -12.00 4.02
CA LEU A 423 20.50 -11.87 3.63
C LEU A 423 19.64 -13.02 4.18
N VAL A 424 20.25 -14.15 4.51
CA VAL A 424 19.53 -15.30 5.06
C VAL A 424 18.92 -14.95 6.42
N GLY A 425 17.62 -15.19 6.56
CA GLY A 425 16.86 -14.90 7.76
C GLY A 425 16.16 -13.53 7.75
N LEU A 426 16.50 -12.65 6.81
CA LEU A 426 15.74 -11.42 6.57
C LEU A 426 14.50 -11.73 5.76
N SER A 427 13.57 -10.80 5.70
CA SER A 427 12.31 -10.97 4.98
C SER A 427 12.02 -9.84 4.00
N PHE A 428 11.29 -10.19 2.94
CA PHE A 428 10.77 -9.25 1.96
C PHE A 428 9.45 -9.78 1.41
N CYS A 429 8.44 -8.92 1.34
CA CYS A 429 7.10 -9.28 0.87
C CYS A 429 6.50 -10.50 1.60
N GLY A 430 6.67 -10.57 2.89
CA GLY A 430 6.12 -11.65 3.73
C GLY A 430 6.86 -12.98 3.62
N MET A 431 7.98 -13.03 2.93
CA MET A 431 8.80 -14.25 2.78
C MET A 431 10.12 -14.12 3.53
N THR A 432 10.45 -15.12 4.32
CA THR A 432 11.78 -15.25 4.92
C THR A 432 12.74 -15.81 3.88
N ILE A 433 13.89 -15.18 3.74
CA ILE A 433 14.90 -15.54 2.74
C ILE A 433 15.78 -16.65 3.28
N ILE A 434 15.90 -17.72 2.50
CA ILE A 434 16.82 -18.84 2.78
C ILE A 434 17.59 -19.19 1.49
N LYS A 435 18.62 -20.03 1.64
CA LYS A 435 19.27 -20.67 0.50
C LYS A 435 18.84 -22.11 0.42
N ASN A 436 18.49 -22.58 -0.78
CA ASN A 436 18.19 -23.98 -1.02
C ASN A 436 19.49 -24.81 -1.24
N SER A 437 19.34 -26.11 -1.48
CA SER A 437 20.47 -27.01 -1.73
C SER A 437 21.31 -26.66 -2.97
N SER A 438 20.74 -25.93 -3.91
CA SER A 438 21.44 -25.43 -5.10
C SER A 438 22.08 -24.06 -4.89
N ASN A 439 22.19 -23.59 -3.65
CA ASN A 439 22.74 -22.27 -3.29
C ASN A 439 21.97 -21.08 -3.90
N ARG A 440 20.70 -21.27 -4.24
CA ARG A 440 19.79 -20.23 -4.74
C ARG A 440 19.00 -19.62 -3.60
N TYR A 441 18.81 -18.32 -3.61
CA TYR A 441 17.91 -17.65 -2.68
C TYR A 441 16.46 -17.93 -3.05
N VAL A 442 15.71 -18.40 -2.07
CA VAL A 442 14.28 -18.70 -2.16
C VAL A 442 13.55 -18.19 -0.93
N GLY A 443 12.23 -18.08 -1.00
CA GLY A 443 11.42 -17.54 0.08
C GLY A 443 10.55 -18.59 0.78
N VAL A 444 10.39 -18.43 2.08
CA VAL A 444 9.48 -19.20 2.92
C VAL A 444 8.42 -18.27 3.47
N PRO A 445 7.14 -18.49 3.18
CA PRO A 445 6.06 -17.63 3.67
C PRO A 445 5.79 -17.87 5.16
N ASN A 446 4.95 -17.01 5.75
CA ASN A 446 4.37 -17.29 7.05
C ASN A 446 3.30 -18.37 6.90
N VAL A 447 3.69 -19.61 7.16
CA VAL A 447 2.86 -20.81 6.92
C VAL A 447 1.53 -20.74 7.67
N ASN A 448 1.55 -20.48 8.95
CA ASN A 448 0.32 -20.45 9.76
C ASN A 448 -0.66 -19.38 9.26
N LYS A 449 -0.15 -18.25 8.82
CA LYS A 449 -0.98 -17.16 8.28
C LYS A 449 -1.66 -17.57 6.97
N ILE A 450 -0.90 -18.07 5.99
CA ILE A 450 -1.47 -18.38 4.68
C ILE A 450 -2.34 -19.64 4.69
N LEU A 451 -2.00 -20.64 5.50
CA LEU A 451 -2.80 -21.87 5.63
C LEU A 451 -4.05 -21.69 6.49
N SER A 452 -4.09 -20.68 7.35
CA SER A 452 -5.29 -20.35 8.13
C SER A 452 -6.50 -20.04 7.25
N THR A 453 -6.29 -19.58 6.02
CA THR A 453 -7.36 -19.31 5.05
C THR A 453 -8.12 -20.58 4.63
N LEU A 454 -7.57 -21.75 4.88
CA LEU A 454 -8.25 -23.03 4.64
C LEU A 454 -9.27 -23.41 5.74
N SER A 455 -9.17 -22.78 6.90
CA SER A 455 -10.11 -22.99 8.03
C SER A 455 -10.93 -21.74 8.37
N THR A 456 -10.39 -20.55 8.12
CA THR A 456 -11.02 -19.26 8.39
C THR A 456 -11.07 -18.42 7.11
N PRO A 457 -11.95 -18.79 6.15
CA PRO A 457 -12.00 -18.12 4.86
C PRO A 457 -12.53 -16.70 5.01
N THR A 458 -12.06 -15.80 4.12
CA THR A 458 -12.56 -14.42 4.04
C THR A 458 -13.65 -14.26 2.99
N LYS A 459 -13.76 -15.21 2.06
CA LYS A 459 -14.82 -15.30 1.05
C LYS A 459 -15.05 -16.76 0.65
N ARG A 460 -16.21 -17.05 0.12
CA ARG A 460 -16.53 -18.37 -0.41
C ARG A 460 -15.88 -18.59 -1.77
N LEU A 461 -15.39 -19.80 -1.98
CA LEU A 461 -14.92 -20.24 -3.30
C LEU A 461 -16.13 -20.63 -4.17
N PRO A 462 -16.09 -20.33 -5.48
CA PRO A 462 -17.24 -20.60 -6.36
C PRO A 462 -17.46 -22.08 -6.67
N ASN A 463 -16.38 -22.88 -6.73
CA ASN A 463 -16.43 -24.28 -7.15
C ASN A 463 -15.19 -25.06 -6.67
N ILE A 464 -15.17 -26.35 -6.95
CA ILE A 464 -14.07 -27.22 -6.56
C ILE A 464 -12.77 -26.90 -7.32
N GLU A 465 -12.86 -26.45 -8.55
CA GLU A 465 -11.71 -26.03 -9.34
C GLU A 465 -10.99 -24.85 -8.70
N ALA A 466 -11.74 -23.91 -8.13
CA ALA A 466 -11.18 -22.78 -7.38
C ALA A 466 -10.48 -23.23 -6.09
N LEU A 467 -11.02 -24.23 -5.39
CA LEU A 467 -10.36 -24.82 -4.23
C LEU A 467 -9.05 -25.52 -4.63
N TRP A 468 -9.06 -26.28 -5.71
CA TRP A 468 -7.86 -26.88 -6.26
C TRP A 468 -6.80 -25.81 -6.59
N GLY A 469 -7.18 -24.75 -7.29
CA GLY A 469 -6.30 -23.63 -7.64
C GLY A 469 -5.70 -22.95 -6.40
N LYS A 470 -6.50 -22.76 -5.36
CA LYS A 470 -6.03 -22.22 -4.09
C LYS A 470 -4.98 -23.11 -3.43
N LEU A 471 -5.22 -24.42 -3.38
CA LEU A 471 -4.28 -25.39 -2.82
C LEU A 471 -2.98 -25.46 -3.61
N ILE A 472 -3.04 -25.45 -4.94
CA ILE A 472 -1.85 -25.40 -5.80
C ILE A 472 -1.06 -24.11 -5.56
N SER A 473 -1.73 -22.97 -5.47
CA SER A 473 -1.07 -21.69 -5.16
C SER A 473 -0.35 -21.72 -3.82
N LEU A 474 -0.98 -22.27 -2.79
CA LEU A 474 -0.38 -22.43 -1.46
C LEU A 474 0.80 -23.41 -1.50
N ARG A 475 0.68 -24.50 -2.28
CA ARG A 475 1.75 -25.48 -2.45
C ARG A 475 2.98 -24.86 -3.14
N ILE A 476 2.78 -24.00 -4.13
CA ILE A 476 3.85 -23.22 -4.78
C ILE A 476 4.56 -22.33 -3.75
N LEU A 477 3.80 -21.58 -2.97
CA LEU A 477 4.35 -20.67 -1.96
C LEU A 477 5.12 -21.40 -0.86
N CYS A 478 4.70 -22.62 -0.52
CA CYS A 478 5.29 -23.42 0.56
C CYS A 478 6.35 -24.43 0.08
N GLU A 479 6.78 -24.38 -1.17
CA GLU A 479 7.77 -25.33 -1.70
C GLU A 479 9.03 -25.40 -0.84
N ASN A 480 9.46 -24.28 -0.30
CA ASN A 480 10.67 -24.16 0.50
C ASN A 480 10.42 -24.21 2.02
N ALA A 481 9.18 -24.48 2.42
CA ALA A 481 8.81 -24.69 3.82
C ALA A 481 9.22 -26.10 4.29
N ASP A 482 8.98 -26.39 5.57
CA ASP A 482 9.25 -27.71 6.12
C ASP A 482 8.49 -28.83 5.38
N PRO A 483 9.05 -30.03 5.30
CA PRO A 483 8.40 -31.16 4.62
C PRO A 483 6.99 -31.45 5.10
N ASP A 484 6.69 -31.28 6.38
CA ASP A 484 5.35 -31.49 6.96
C ASP A 484 4.29 -30.62 6.28
N VAL A 485 4.65 -29.39 5.94
CA VAL A 485 3.76 -28.42 5.28
C VAL A 485 3.46 -28.87 3.86
N ARG A 486 4.49 -29.28 3.13
CA ARG A 486 4.34 -29.77 1.75
C ARG A 486 3.52 -31.06 1.72
N ASP A 487 3.80 -32.00 2.62
CA ASP A 487 3.07 -33.25 2.73
C ASP A 487 1.59 -33.02 3.05
N TYR A 488 1.31 -32.09 3.97
CA TYR A 488 -0.06 -31.69 4.27
C TYR A 488 -0.78 -31.17 3.01
N LEU A 489 -0.16 -30.24 2.29
CA LEU A 489 -0.77 -29.66 1.08
C LEU A 489 -0.94 -30.68 -0.04
N ASP A 490 0.03 -31.53 -0.27
CA ASP A 490 -0.05 -32.61 -1.27
C ASP A 490 -1.22 -33.55 -0.95
N LYS A 491 -1.42 -33.85 0.33
CA LYS A 491 -2.54 -34.66 0.80
C LYS A 491 -3.89 -33.98 0.56
N GLN A 492 -3.99 -32.66 0.80
CA GLN A 492 -5.23 -31.93 0.54
C GLN A 492 -5.53 -31.83 -0.96
N VAL A 493 -4.53 -31.62 -1.80
CA VAL A 493 -4.68 -31.67 -3.26
C VAL A 493 -5.23 -33.03 -3.69
N HIS A 494 -4.72 -34.13 -3.13
CA HIS A 494 -5.21 -35.46 -3.41
C HIS A 494 -6.68 -35.65 -2.99
N CYS A 495 -7.07 -35.13 -1.83
CA CYS A 495 -8.49 -35.15 -1.38
C CYS A 495 -9.41 -34.45 -2.39
N VAL A 496 -8.98 -33.32 -2.93
CA VAL A 496 -9.76 -32.57 -3.93
C VAL A 496 -9.81 -33.32 -5.25
N GLU A 497 -8.71 -33.96 -5.68
CA GLU A 497 -8.66 -34.78 -6.89
C GLU A 497 -9.61 -35.99 -6.78
N GLU A 498 -9.67 -36.67 -5.63
CA GLU A 498 -10.59 -37.77 -5.38
C GLU A 498 -12.07 -37.30 -5.41
N TYR A 499 -12.34 -36.15 -4.79
CA TYR A 499 -13.67 -35.57 -4.83
C TYR A 499 -14.10 -35.23 -6.27
N ALA A 500 -13.23 -34.62 -7.03
CA ALA A 500 -13.49 -34.25 -8.43
C ALA A 500 -13.73 -35.48 -9.30
N ALA A 501 -12.96 -36.54 -9.10
CA ALA A 501 -13.13 -37.80 -9.81
C ALA A 501 -14.51 -38.46 -9.52
N ALA A 502 -14.94 -38.40 -8.24
CA ALA A 502 -16.25 -38.91 -7.82
C ALA A 502 -17.41 -38.12 -8.42
N GLU A 503 -17.22 -36.81 -8.65
CA GLU A 503 -18.23 -35.92 -9.22
C GLU A 503 -18.08 -35.72 -10.74
N ASP A 504 -17.21 -36.49 -11.39
CA ASP A 504 -16.90 -36.41 -12.82
C ASP A 504 -16.44 -35.02 -13.28
N ILE A 505 -15.62 -34.38 -12.46
CA ILE A 505 -15.02 -33.07 -12.73
C ILE A 505 -13.55 -33.27 -13.12
N GLN A 506 -13.16 -32.68 -14.26
CA GLN A 506 -11.76 -32.70 -14.69
C GLN A 506 -10.98 -31.55 -14.09
N LEU A 507 -9.86 -31.86 -13.43
CA LEU A 507 -8.89 -30.90 -12.94
C LEU A 507 -7.63 -30.94 -13.79
N PRO A 508 -6.89 -29.81 -13.88
CA PRO A 508 -5.57 -29.81 -14.53
C PRO A 508 -4.62 -30.78 -13.83
N GLU A 509 -3.69 -31.36 -14.62
CA GLU A 509 -2.62 -32.20 -14.08
C GLU A 509 -1.38 -31.36 -13.81
N VAL A 510 -0.75 -31.61 -12.66
CA VAL A 510 0.51 -30.98 -12.27
C VAL A 510 1.57 -32.04 -12.16
N GLY A 511 2.64 -31.91 -12.93
CA GLY A 511 3.75 -32.88 -12.94
C GLY A 511 4.52 -32.87 -11.62
N PRO A 512 5.28 -33.97 -11.32
CA PRO A 512 5.97 -34.11 -10.03
C PRO A 512 7.04 -33.04 -9.77
N ASP A 513 7.64 -32.47 -10.82
CA ASP A 513 8.68 -31.43 -10.70
C ASP A 513 8.16 -30.02 -10.82
N PHE A 514 6.85 -29.83 -10.94
CA PHE A 514 6.22 -28.54 -11.21
C PHE A 514 6.60 -27.49 -10.17
N PHE A 515 6.42 -27.82 -8.89
CA PHE A 515 6.63 -26.86 -7.79
C PHE A 515 8.10 -26.46 -7.65
N GLN A 516 9.02 -27.40 -7.84
CA GLN A 516 10.45 -27.13 -7.79
C GLN A 516 10.89 -26.22 -8.93
N LYS A 517 10.36 -26.40 -10.13
CA LYS A 517 10.70 -25.60 -11.31
C LYS A 517 10.22 -24.14 -11.24
N ILE A 518 9.18 -23.87 -10.45
CA ILE A 518 8.65 -22.51 -10.33
C ILE A 518 9.60 -21.60 -9.54
N TRP A 519 10.33 -22.13 -8.60
CA TRP A 519 11.33 -21.36 -7.88
C TRP A 519 12.66 -21.30 -8.61
#